data_f4e519e812eea3624c5a7cc11c4a9920
#
_entry.id   f4e519e812eea3624c5a7cc11c4a9920
#
_cell.length_a   1.000
_cell.length_b   1.000
_cell.length_c   1.000
_cell.angle_alpha   90.00
_cell.angle_beta   90.00
_cell.angle_gamma   90.00
#
_symmetry.space_group_name_H-M   'P 1'
#
loop_
_entity.id
_entity.type
_entity.pdbx_description
1 polymer ?
#
loop_
_entity_poly.entity_id
_entity_poly.type
_entity_poly.pdbx_seq_one_letter_code
_entity_poly.pdbx_strand_id
1 'polypeptide(L)'
;MKAAGRLLGVLATACAALAVLASCAREDKNDRIVLGFSQIGAESEWRTANTESIKSAAATMGIDLRFADAQQKQENQIKAIRSFIAQRVDVIAFSPVVETGWDTVLQEAKAANIPVILTDRSVTADPSLFAGFIGSDFVEEGRKAGRWVVEKFKDGTDDVNIVELQGTVGAGPAIDRKKGFEEIIAANPRFKIIRSQSGDFTRTKGKEVMEAFLKAETRKIDVLYAHNDDMAIGAIQAIEEAGKRPGRDILIVSIDAVKGAFEAMIAGKLNVTIECNPLLGPQLMTSVTEIVAGRPIPKRIVVEEQVFPMETAKQHMQSRKY
;
A
#
# COMPACT_ATOMS: atom_id res chain seq x y z
N MET A 1 -56.69 -57.50 -35.89
CA MET A 1 -56.06 -57.15 -34.63
C MET A 1 -54.50 -57.26 -34.73
N LYS A 2 -53.81 -56.49 -35.56
CA LYS A 2 -52.31 -56.45 -35.64
C LYS A 2 -51.81 -55.13 -36.16
N ALA A 3 -52.31 -53.96 -35.69
CA ALA A 3 -51.85 -52.68 -36.13
C ALA A 3 -51.57 -51.68 -34.98
N ALA A 4 -51.78 -52.06 -33.69
CA ALA A 4 -51.63 -51.09 -32.58
C ALA A 4 -50.28 -51.20 -31.79
N GLY A 5 -49.39 -52.15 -32.15
CA GLY A 5 -48.16 -52.41 -31.37
C GLY A 5 -46.91 -51.72 -31.82
N ARG A 6 -46.92 -51.00 -32.98
CA ARG A 6 -45.67 -50.37 -33.56
C ARG A 6 -45.53 -48.89 -33.32
N LEU A 7 -46.55 -48.18 -32.83
CA LEU A 7 -46.45 -46.74 -32.59
C LEU A 7 -45.92 -46.37 -31.17
N LEU A 8 -45.99 -47.26 -30.18
CA LEU A 8 -45.47 -46.98 -28.83
C LEU A 8 -43.97 -47.14 -28.71
N GLY A 9 -43.30 -47.89 -29.60
CA GLY A 9 -41.84 -48.09 -29.55
C GLY A 9 -41.00 -46.95 -30.06
N VAL A 10 -41.53 -46.06 -30.92
CA VAL A 10 -40.81 -44.96 -31.55
C VAL A 10 -40.83 -43.71 -30.70
N LEU A 11 -41.84 -43.49 -29.85
CA LEU A 11 -41.87 -42.31 -28.93
C LEU A 11 -40.95 -42.48 -27.72
N ALA A 12 -40.70 -43.71 -27.23
CA ALA A 12 -39.82 -43.93 -26.08
C ALA A 12 -38.32 -43.73 -26.42
N THR A 13 -37.91 -43.98 -27.66
CA THR A 13 -36.52 -43.80 -28.11
C THR A 13 -36.17 -42.32 -28.42
N ALA A 14 -37.14 -41.49 -28.78
CA ALA A 14 -36.91 -40.06 -29.03
C ALA A 14 -36.73 -39.22 -27.75
N CYS A 15 -37.38 -39.59 -26.63
CA CYS A 15 -37.21 -38.91 -25.34
C CYS A 15 -35.88 -39.23 -24.65
N ALA A 16 -35.32 -40.43 -24.87
CA ALA A 16 -34.02 -40.80 -24.30
C ALA A 16 -32.84 -40.10 -25.00
N ALA A 17 -32.95 -39.78 -26.29
CA ALA A 17 -31.92 -39.06 -27.05
C ALA A 17 -31.83 -37.56 -26.72
N LEU A 18 -32.96 -36.92 -26.31
CA LEU A 18 -32.93 -35.51 -25.87
C LEU A 18 -32.35 -35.28 -24.46
N ALA A 19 -32.39 -36.29 -23.60
CA ALA A 19 -31.85 -36.21 -22.24
C ALA A 19 -30.32 -36.31 -22.21
N VAL A 20 -29.65 -36.87 -23.21
CA VAL A 20 -28.20 -37.02 -23.28
C VAL A 20 -27.52 -35.78 -23.87
N LEU A 21 -28.23 -34.93 -24.62
CA LEU A 21 -27.67 -33.71 -25.19
C LEU A 21 -27.69 -32.50 -24.23
N ALA A 22 -28.40 -32.58 -23.11
CA ALA A 22 -28.43 -31.54 -22.08
C ALA A 22 -27.28 -31.64 -21.04
N SER A 23 -26.45 -32.71 -21.15
CA SER A 23 -25.36 -32.97 -20.17
C SER A 23 -23.95 -32.53 -20.62
N CYS A 24 -23.80 -31.89 -21.80
CA CYS A 24 -22.52 -31.55 -22.37
C CYS A 24 -22.30 -30.03 -22.56
N ALA A 25 -22.81 -29.20 -21.67
CA ALA A 25 -22.43 -27.82 -21.61
C ALA A 25 -22.22 -27.39 -20.14
N ARG A 26 -21.44 -28.18 -19.38
CA ARG A 26 -20.63 -27.59 -18.33
C ARG A 26 -19.40 -27.08 -19.05
N GLU A 27 -19.39 -25.79 -19.40
CA GLU A 27 -18.14 -25.06 -19.58
C GLU A 27 -17.27 -25.40 -18.37
N ASP A 28 -16.09 -25.97 -18.61
CA ASP A 28 -15.02 -26.00 -17.62
C ASP A 28 -14.81 -24.57 -17.14
N LYS A 29 -15.53 -24.15 -16.10
CA LYS A 29 -15.11 -23.00 -15.31
C LYS A 29 -13.70 -23.35 -14.88
N ASN A 30 -12.74 -22.63 -15.44
CA ASN A 30 -11.37 -22.66 -14.97
C ASN A 30 -11.46 -22.51 -13.44
N ASP A 31 -11.21 -23.58 -12.68
CA ASP A 31 -11.39 -23.63 -11.21
C ASP A 31 -10.46 -22.66 -10.46
N ARG A 32 -9.77 -21.78 -11.21
CA ARG A 32 -8.85 -20.80 -10.64
C ARG A 32 -9.60 -19.56 -10.17
N ILE A 33 -9.29 -19.16 -8.95
CA ILE A 33 -9.75 -17.88 -8.39
C ILE A 33 -9.19 -16.74 -9.26
N VAL A 34 -10.06 -15.81 -9.66
CA VAL A 34 -9.70 -14.61 -10.43
C VAL A 34 -9.69 -13.40 -9.50
N LEU A 35 -8.53 -12.81 -9.28
CA LEU A 35 -8.37 -11.59 -8.47
C LEU A 35 -8.12 -10.38 -9.39
N GLY A 36 -9.00 -9.37 -9.34
CA GLY A 36 -8.73 -8.05 -9.90
C GLY A 36 -7.93 -7.21 -8.89
N PHE A 37 -6.72 -6.78 -9.25
CA PHE A 37 -5.89 -5.94 -8.39
C PHE A 37 -5.53 -4.62 -9.07
N SER A 38 -5.90 -3.48 -8.45
CA SER A 38 -5.47 -2.16 -8.91
C SER A 38 -4.40 -1.57 -8.00
N GLN A 39 -3.18 -1.43 -8.53
CA GLN A 39 -2.06 -0.77 -7.87
C GLN A 39 -2.11 0.74 -8.11
N ILE A 40 -1.52 1.51 -7.18
CA ILE A 40 -1.39 2.98 -7.29
C ILE A 40 -0.51 3.36 -8.48
N GLY A 41 0.69 2.77 -8.57
CA GLY A 41 1.71 3.09 -9.54
C GLY A 41 3.00 2.33 -9.26
N ALA A 42 4.13 2.95 -9.60
CA ALA A 42 5.49 2.47 -9.31
C ALA A 42 6.37 3.65 -8.83
N GLU A 43 5.80 4.49 -7.98
CA GLU A 43 6.37 5.78 -7.56
C GLU A 43 7.55 5.66 -6.60
N SER A 44 7.72 4.51 -5.95
CA SER A 44 8.72 4.28 -4.91
C SER A 44 9.28 2.86 -4.94
N GLU A 45 10.43 2.65 -4.31
CA GLU A 45 11.04 1.33 -4.11
C GLU A 45 10.07 0.42 -3.32
N TRP A 46 9.41 0.96 -2.29
CA TRP A 46 8.37 0.27 -1.52
C TRP A 46 7.22 -0.24 -2.41
N ARG A 47 6.70 0.64 -3.30
CA ARG A 47 5.57 0.29 -4.18
C ARG A 47 5.92 -0.82 -5.16
N THR A 48 7.13 -0.79 -5.69
CA THR A 48 7.66 -1.85 -6.56
C THR A 48 7.72 -3.19 -5.81
N ALA A 49 8.27 -3.19 -4.59
CA ALA A 49 8.34 -4.39 -3.75
C ALA A 49 6.94 -4.94 -3.39
N ASN A 50 5.98 -4.05 -3.10
CA ASN A 50 4.59 -4.45 -2.85
C ASN A 50 3.94 -5.11 -4.07
N THR A 51 4.14 -4.54 -5.26
CA THR A 51 3.66 -5.11 -6.53
C THR A 51 4.23 -6.51 -6.77
N GLU A 52 5.53 -6.69 -6.60
CA GLU A 52 6.21 -7.98 -6.79
C GLU A 52 5.74 -9.02 -5.76
N SER A 53 5.54 -8.61 -4.50
CA SER A 53 4.97 -9.47 -3.46
C SER A 53 3.59 -10.01 -3.85
N ILE A 54 2.72 -9.14 -4.36
CA ILE A 54 1.35 -9.52 -4.76
C ILE A 54 1.39 -10.45 -5.98
N LYS A 55 2.16 -10.13 -7.01
CA LYS A 55 2.30 -10.96 -8.21
C LYS A 55 2.88 -12.34 -7.91
N SER A 56 3.96 -12.38 -7.11
CA SER A 56 4.61 -13.62 -6.71
C SER A 56 3.69 -14.51 -5.87
N ALA A 57 2.97 -13.93 -4.90
CA ALA A 57 2.04 -14.68 -4.07
C ALA A 57 0.86 -15.23 -4.88
N ALA A 58 0.30 -14.45 -5.82
CA ALA A 58 -0.77 -14.90 -6.71
C ALA A 58 -0.30 -16.08 -7.58
N ALA A 59 0.90 -15.99 -8.17
CA ALA A 59 1.49 -17.07 -8.97
C ALA A 59 1.70 -18.33 -8.12
N THR A 60 2.23 -18.19 -6.90
CA THR A 60 2.49 -19.31 -5.98
C THR A 60 1.20 -20.04 -5.59
N MET A 61 0.11 -19.31 -5.39
CA MET A 61 -1.18 -19.90 -4.99
C MET A 61 -2.09 -20.22 -6.19
N GLY A 62 -1.62 -20.08 -7.43
CA GLY A 62 -2.38 -20.42 -8.64
C GLY A 62 -3.57 -19.50 -8.89
N ILE A 63 -3.56 -18.28 -8.34
CA ILE A 63 -4.62 -17.28 -8.52
C ILE A 63 -4.38 -16.53 -9.85
N ASP A 64 -5.43 -16.42 -10.68
CA ASP A 64 -5.41 -15.62 -11.91
C ASP A 64 -5.50 -14.14 -11.56
N LEU A 65 -4.36 -13.45 -11.58
CA LEU A 65 -4.24 -12.05 -11.23
C LEU A 65 -4.49 -11.13 -12.43
N ARG A 66 -5.59 -10.37 -12.39
CA ARG A 66 -5.88 -9.27 -13.32
C ARG A 66 -5.32 -7.98 -12.74
N PHE A 67 -4.10 -7.63 -13.16
CA PHE A 67 -3.38 -6.47 -12.62
C PHE A 67 -3.61 -5.20 -13.45
N ALA A 68 -3.84 -4.07 -12.77
CA ALA A 68 -3.94 -2.75 -13.37
C ALA A 68 -3.09 -1.75 -12.60
N ASP A 69 -2.25 -1.00 -13.30
CA ASP A 69 -1.49 0.14 -12.78
C ASP A 69 -2.27 1.44 -13.02
N ALA A 70 -2.56 2.17 -11.97
CA ALA A 70 -3.33 3.40 -12.04
C ALA A 70 -2.50 4.65 -12.34
N GLN A 71 -1.17 4.55 -12.41
CA GLN A 71 -0.29 5.69 -12.68
C GLN A 71 -0.55 6.89 -11.74
N GLN A 72 -0.77 6.59 -10.46
CA GLN A 72 -1.08 7.54 -9.39
C GLN A 72 -2.36 8.37 -9.60
N LYS A 73 -3.31 7.86 -10.42
CA LYS A 73 -4.56 8.55 -10.75
C LYS A 73 -5.77 7.76 -10.24
N GLN A 74 -6.56 8.37 -9.36
CA GLN A 74 -7.77 7.76 -8.81
C GLN A 74 -8.76 7.37 -9.92
N GLU A 75 -8.93 8.21 -10.94
CA GLU A 75 -9.83 7.90 -12.06
C GLU A 75 -9.43 6.62 -12.81
N ASN A 76 -8.15 6.30 -12.88
CA ASN A 76 -7.67 5.05 -13.48
C ASN A 76 -7.98 3.86 -12.59
N GLN A 77 -7.88 3.99 -11.26
CA GLN A 77 -8.31 2.92 -10.34
C GLN A 77 -9.80 2.66 -10.43
N ILE A 78 -10.62 3.71 -10.47
CA ILE A 78 -12.09 3.57 -10.65
C ILE A 78 -12.41 2.86 -11.96
N LYS A 79 -11.74 3.21 -13.07
CA LYS A 79 -11.89 2.51 -14.35
C LYS A 79 -11.48 1.05 -14.27
N ALA A 80 -10.36 0.74 -13.58
CA ALA A 80 -9.88 -0.63 -13.40
C ALA A 80 -10.89 -1.46 -12.58
N ILE A 81 -11.39 -0.93 -11.46
CA ILE A 81 -12.39 -1.60 -10.63
C ILE A 81 -13.67 -1.90 -11.43
N ARG A 82 -14.19 -0.94 -12.21
CA ARG A 82 -15.34 -1.15 -13.10
C ARG A 82 -15.06 -2.21 -14.16
N SER A 83 -13.84 -2.24 -14.70
CA SER A 83 -13.43 -3.30 -15.64
C SER A 83 -13.42 -4.67 -14.98
N PHE A 84 -12.93 -4.79 -13.73
CA PHE A 84 -12.98 -6.04 -12.97
C PHE A 84 -14.41 -6.50 -12.67
N ILE A 85 -15.30 -5.56 -12.34
CA ILE A 85 -16.73 -5.83 -12.17
C ILE A 85 -17.35 -6.40 -13.47
N ALA A 86 -17.06 -5.76 -14.61
CA ALA A 86 -17.54 -6.22 -15.91
C ALA A 86 -16.99 -7.62 -16.30
N GLN A 87 -15.75 -7.92 -15.91
CA GLN A 87 -15.11 -9.22 -16.10
C GLN A 87 -15.61 -10.29 -15.11
N ARG A 88 -16.42 -9.91 -14.11
CA ARG A 88 -16.93 -10.79 -13.06
C ARG A 88 -15.82 -11.56 -12.35
N VAL A 89 -14.76 -10.84 -11.92
CA VAL A 89 -13.72 -11.43 -11.08
C VAL A 89 -14.31 -11.91 -9.74
N ASP A 90 -13.65 -12.87 -9.08
CA ASP A 90 -14.17 -13.43 -7.81
C ASP A 90 -13.96 -12.47 -6.64
N VAL A 91 -12.84 -11.71 -6.65
CA VAL A 91 -12.52 -10.72 -5.63
C VAL A 91 -11.82 -9.52 -6.31
N ILE A 92 -12.10 -8.32 -5.80
CA ILE A 92 -11.33 -7.12 -6.15
C ILE A 92 -10.48 -6.73 -4.96
N ALA A 93 -9.20 -6.37 -5.19
CA ALA A 93 -8.36 -5.73 -4.20
C ALA A 93 -7.69 -4.49 -4.79
N PHE A 94 -7.43 -3.49 -3.96
CA PHE A 94 -6.69 -2.30 -4.41
C PHE A 94 -6.08 -1.52 -3.25
N SER A 95 -5.01 -0.76 -3.56
CA SER A 95 -4.43 0.25 -2.68
C SER A 95 -4.94 1.62 -3.14
N PRO A 96 -5.78 2.33 -2.39
CA PRO A 96 -6.36 3.59 -2.87
C PRO A 96 -5.32 4.71 -2.97
N VAL A 97 -5.37 5.51 -4.04
CA VAL A 97 -4.49 6.69 -4.21
C VAL A 97 -4.75 7.72 -3.11
N VAL A 98 -6.01 8.00 -2.82
CA VAL A 98 -6.50 8.91 -1.77
C VAL A 98 -7.61 8.24 -0.98
N GLU A 99 -7.98 8.80 0.19
CA GLU A 99 -8.98 8.18 1.07
C GLU A 99 -10.44 8.36 0.65
N THR A 100 -10.75 9.41 -0.10
CA THR A 100 -12.13 9.83 -0.41
C THR A 100 -12.55 9.50 -1.83
N GLY A 101 -13.87 9.51 -2.11
CA GLY A 101 -14.42 9.38 -3.47
C GLY A 101 -14.60 7.95 -3.97
N TRP A 102 -14.69 6.98 -3.08
CA TRP A 102 -14.78 5.55 -3.40
C TRP A 102 -16.19 4.97 -3.29
N ASP A 103 -17.12 5.67 -2.62
CA ASP A 103 -18.44 5.15 -2.29
C ASP A 103 -19.18 4.56 -3.49
N THR A 104 -19.23 5.30 -4.61
CA THR A 104 -19.96 4.86 -5.80
C THR A 104 -19.41 3.56 -6.37
N VAL A 105 -18.10 3.45 -6.60
CA VAL A 105 -17.52 2.25 -7.22
C VAL A 105 -17.53 1.05 -6.27
N LEU A 106 -17.43 1.29 -4.96
CA LEU A 106 -17.59 0.23 -3.96
C LEU A 106 -19.03 -0.27 -3.87
N GLN A 107 -20.02 0.62 -4.01
CA GLN A 107 -21.44 0.22 -4.13
C GLN A 107 -21.69 -0.55 -5.41
N GLU A 108 -21.07 -0.18 -6.54
CA GLU A 108 -21.14 -0.93 -7.80
C GLU A 108 -20.59 -2.36 -7.63
N ALA A 109 -19.44 -2.53 -6.96
CA ALA A 109 -18.88 -3.85 -6.66
C ALA A 109 -19.79 -4.68 -5.75
N LYS A 110 -20.35 -4.07 -4.69
CA LYS A 110 -21.32 -4.71 -3.77
C LYS A 110 -22.58 -5.14 -4.49
N ALA A 111 -23.14 -4.31 -5.37
CA ALA A 111 -24.32 -4.66 -6.18
C ALA A 111 -24.04 -5.82 -7.15
N ALA A 112 -22.81 -5.96 -7.62
CA ALA A 112 -22.36 -7.08 -8.43
C ALA A 112 -22.04 -8.35 -7.59
N ASN A 113 -22.16 -8.30 -6.26
CA ASN A 113 -21.77 -9.35 -5.31
C ASN A 113 -20.28 -9.72 -5.40
N ILE A 114 -19.42 -8.75 -5.72
CA ILE A 114 -17.97 -8.95 -5.76
C ILE A 114 -17.37 -8.32 -4.50
N PRO A 115 -16.78 -9.12 -3.59
CA PRO A 115 -16.13 -8.62 -2.38
C PRO A 115 -14.88 -7.82 -2.72
N VAL A 116 -14.64 -6.76 -1.91
CA VAL A 116 -13.50 -5.88 -2.07
C VAL A 116 -12.59 -5.97 -0.84
N ILE A 117 -11.28 -6.10 -1.05
CA ILE A 117 -10.25 -6.03 -0.01
C ILE A 117 -9.41 -4.76 -0.24
N LEU A 118 -9.23 -3.95 0.79
CA LEU A 118 -8.31 -2.83 0.77
C LEU A 118 -6.92 -3.30 1.22
N THR A 119 -5.87 -2.87 0.52
CA THR A 119 -4.49 -3.17 0.89
C THR A 119 -3.68 -1.90 1.07
N ASP A 120 -2.67 -1.92 1.97
CA ASP A 120 -1.79 -0.80 2.24
C ASP A 120 -2.56 0.43 2.79
N ARG A 121 -3.40 1.06 2.00
CA ARG A 121 -4.18 2.26 2.36
C ARG A 121 -5.66 1.93 2.52
N SER A 122 -6.33 2.67 3.40
CA SER A 122 -7.77 2.58 3.64
C SER A 122 -8.53 3.72 2.95
N VAL A 123 -9.86 3.67 3.06
CA VAL A 123 -10.78 4.68 2.54
C VAL A 123 -11.72 5.17 3.64
N THR A 124 -12.32 6.36 3.45
CA THR A 124 -13.34 6.91 4.37
C THR A 124 -14.76 6.41 4.09
N ALA A 125 -14.94 5.55 3.07
CA ALA A 125 -16.24 4.97 2.72
C ALA A 125 -16.77 4.04 3.83
N ASP A 126 -18.09 3.78 3.81
CA ASP A 126 -18.75 2.89 4.76
C ASP A 126 -18.06 1.51 4.83
N PRO A 127 -17.63 1.05 6.02
CA PRO A 127 -16.95 -0.22 6.20
C PRO A 127 -17.75 -1.46 5.73
N SER A 128 -19.06 -1.33 5.53
CA SER A 128 -19.89 -2.40 4.95
C SER A 128 -19.67 -2.61 3.45
N LEU A 129 -18.96 -1.70 2.78
CA LEU A 129 -18.68 -1.74 1.34
C LEU A 129 -17.45 -2.56 0.98
N PHE A 130 -16.65 -2.96 1.96
CA PHE A 130 -15.47 -3.80 1.75
C PHE A 130 -15.37 -4.92 2.79
N ALA A 131 -14.75 -6.03 2.41
CA ALA A 131 -14.62 -7.21 3.26
C ALA A 131 -13.62 -6.97 4.41
N GLY A 132 -12.48 -6.35 4.12
CA GLY A 132 -11.44 -6.07 5.10
C GLY A 132 -10.33 -5.17 4.54
N PHE A 133 -9.42 -4.81 5.43
CA PHE A 133 -8.21 -4.02 5.17
C PHE A 133 -6.97 -4.78 5.67
N ILE A 134 -5.90 -4.76 4.87
CA ILE A 134 -4.60 -5.34 5.19
C ILE A 134 -3.54 -4.26 5.01
N GLY A 135 -2.84 -3.86 6.07
CA GLY A 135 -1.82 -2.82 5.97
C GLY A 135 -1.24 -2.42 7.32
N SER A 136 -0.57 -1.29 7.34
CA SER A 136 0.17 -0.74 8.47
C SER A 136 -0.70 0.13 9.38
N ASP A 137 -0.17 0.47 10.57
CA ASP A 137 -0.69 1.53 11.42
C ASP A 137 0.14 2.81 11.21
N PHE A 138 -0.26 3.61 10.24
CA PHE A 138 0.46 4.83 9.86
C PHE A 138 0.55 5.87 10.97
N VAL A 139 -0.45 5.93 11.86
CA VAL A 139 -0.39 6.81 13.03
C VAL A 139 0.73 6.35 13.96
N GLU A 140 0.85 5.04 14.20
CA GLU A 140 1.90 4.47 15.05
C GLU A 140 3.29 4.60 14.40
N GLU A 141 3.42 4.49 13.06
CA GLU A 141 4.67 4.80 12.36
C GLU A 141 5.11 6.25 12.61
N GLY A 142 4.19 7.21 12.47
CA GLY A 142 4.45 8.62 12.78
C GLY A 142 4.87 8.83 14.24
N ARG A 143 4.19 8.17 15.19
CA ARG A 143 4.56 8.21 16.62
C ARG A 143 5.95 7.63 16.87
N LYS A 144 6.32 6.53 16.23
CA LYS A 144 7.66 5.93 16.33
C LYS A 144 8.72 6.92 15.84
N ALA A 145 8.48 7.59 14.71
CA ALA A 145 9.37 8.63 14.20
C ALA A 145 9.51 9.81 15.17
N GLY A 146 8.40 10.31 15.71
CA GLY A 146 8.39 11.38 16.71
C GLY A 146 9.12 11.01 18.00
N ARG A 147 8.89 9.80 18.53
CA ARG A 147 9.60 9.31 19.73
C ARG A 147 11.11 9.25 19.52
N TRP A 148 11.56 8.80 18.35
CA TRP A 148 12.98 8.78 18.04
C TRP A 148 13.58 10.19 18.04
N VAL A 149 12.88 11.18 17.44
CA VAL A 149 13.35 12.59 17.44
C VAL A 149 13.42 13.14 18.85
N VAL A 150 12.37 12.96 19.66
CA VAL A 150 12.33 13.46 21.04
C VAL A 150 13.44 12.85 21.88
N GLU A 151 13.67 11.54 21.77
CA GLU A 151 14.73 10.84 22.49
C GLU A 151 16.13 11.32 22.08
N LYS A 152 16.32 11.60 20.77
CA LYS A 152 17.62 12.06 20.24
C LYS A 152 18.02 13.44 20.79
N PHE A 153 17.07 14.29 21.09
CA PHE A 153 17.30 15.65 21.59
C PHE A 153 16.94 15.83 23.08
N LYS A 154 16.74 14.77 23.85
CA LYS A 154 16.25 14.83 25.23
C LYS A 154 17.11 15.67 26.18
N ASP A 155 18.44 15.61 26.02
CA ASP A 155 19.40 16.29 26.89
C ASP A 155 19.69 17.74 26.49
N GLY A 156 19.12 18.22 25.37
CA GLY A 156 19.28 19.59 24.90
C GLY A 156 18.23 20.54 25.46
N THR A 157 18.52 21.85 25.41
CA THR A 157 17.59 22.95 25.81
C THR A 157 17.15 23.81 24.67
N ASP A 158 17.84 23.78 23.53
CA ASP A 158 17.57 24.62 22.38
C ASP A 158 16.34 24.15 21.59
N ASP A 159 15.76 25.06 20.82
CA ASP A 159 14.72 24.74 19.85
C ASP A 159 15.23 23.74 18.80
N VAL A 160 14.38 22.81 18.40
CA VAL A 160 14.65 21.82 17.34
C VAL A 160 13.77 22.14 16.14
N ASN A 161 14.37 22.65 15.09
CA ASN A 161 13.66 23.03 13.87
C ASN A 161 13.56 21.85 12.92
N ILE A 162 12.33 21.43 12.61
CA ILE A 162 12.02 20.28 11.79
C ILE A 162 11.46 20.76 10.46
N VAL A 163 11.94 20.21 9.35
CA VAL A 163 11.28 20.30 8.05
C VAL A 163 10.65 18.96 7.72
N GLU A 164 9.45 18.98 7.12
CA GLU A 164 8.64 17.81 6.83
C GLU A 164 8.40 17.66 5.33
N LEU A 165 8.72 16.49 4.79
CA LEU A 165 8.36 16.04 3.45
C LEU A 165 7.16 15.09 3.56
N GLN A 166 5.96 15.58 3.24
CA GLN A 166 4.75 14.79 3.27
C GLN A 166 4.61 13.93 2.01
N GLY A 167 3.84 12.85 2.12
CA GLY A 167 3.40 12.08 0.96
C GLY A 167 2.36 12.80 0.10
N THR A 168 1.73 12.04 -0.79
CA THR A 168 0.67 12.53 -1.68
C THR A 168 -0.49 13.12 -0.88
N VAL A 169 -0.93 14.31 -1.25
CA VAL A 169 -2.04 15.00 -0.59
C VAL A 169 -3.32 14.16 -0.66
N GLY A 170 -3.97 13.96 0.50
CA GLY A 170 -5.19 13.15 0.61
C GLY A 170 -4.96 11.64 0.72
N ALA A 171 -3.72 11.19 0.71
CA ALA A 171 -3.38 9.79 0.95
C ALA A 171 -3.32 9.49 2.46
N GLY A 172 -3.89 8.35 2.89
CA GLY A 172 -3.93 7.93 4.30
C GLY A 172 -2.57 7.99 4.99
N PRO A 173 -1.48 7.41 4.45
CA PRO A 173 -0.17 7.48 5.08
C PRO A 173 0.38 8.91 5.22
N ALA A 174 0.02 9.85 4.33
CA ALA A 174 0.44 11.23 4.48
C ALA A 174 -0.29 11.93 5.64
N ILE A 175 -1.58 11.66 5.81
CA ILE A 175 -2.42 12.21 6.87
C ILE A 175 -2.03 11.63 8.23
N ASP A 176 -1.97 10.31 8.32
CA ASP A 176 -1.81 9.59 9.58
C ASP A 176 -0.37 9.64 10.12
N ARG A 177 0.67 9.54 9.25
CA ARG A 177 2.07 9.71 9.64
C ARG A 177 2.33 11.11 10.21
N LYS A 178 1.77 12.14 9.55
CA LYS A 178 1.80 13.51 10.07
C LYS A 178 1.15 13.60 11.44
N LYS A 179 -0.10 13.12 11.58
CA LYS A 179 -0.84 13.13 12.83
C LYS A 179 -0.06 12.46 13.96
N GLY A 180 0.44 11.24 13.74
CA GLY A 180 1.19 10.50 14.75
C GLY A 180 2.49 11.20 15.18
N PHE A 181 3.21 11.79 14.23
CA PHE A 181 4.43 12.55 14.52
C PHE A 181 4.11 13.80 15.34
N GLU A 182 3.13 14.59 14.92
CA GLU A 182 2.70 15.81 15.62
C GLU A 182 2.19 15.52 17.03
N GLU A 183 1.45 14.43 17.26
CA GLU A 183 1.00 14.00 18.60
C GLU A 183 2.18 13.87 19.58
N ILE A 184 3.30 13.34 19.14
CA ILE A 184 4.48 13.10 20.00
C ILE A 184 5.25 14.40 20.24
N ILE A 185 5.54 15.16 19.18
CA ILE A 185 6.37 16.38 19.33
C ILE A 185 5.62 17.52 20.03
N ALA A 186 4.30 17.57 19.94
CA ALA A 186 3.49 18.62 20.58
C ALA A 186 3.60 18.64 22.11
N ALA A 187 4.02 17.52 22.73
CA ALA A 187 4.25 17.47 24.19
C ALA A 187 5.41 18.38 24.66
N ASN A 188 6.29 18.82 23.75
CA ASN A 188 7.41 19.68 24.08
C ASN A 188 7.55 20.81 23.03
N PRO A 189 7.29 22.08 23.40
CA PRO A 189 7.24 23.21 22.49
C PRO A 189 8.60 23.58 21.84
N ARG A 190 9.69 22.95 22.27
CA ARG A 190 10.98 23.07 21.58
C ARG A 190 10.97 22.51 20.16
N PHE A 191 10.17 21.45 19.91
CA PHE A 191 10.10 20.81 18.59
C PHE A 191 9.12 21.59 17.70
N LYS A 192 9.62 22.14 16.60
CA LYS A 192 8.86 23.01 15.72
C LYS A 192 8.94 22.55 14.28
N ILE A 193 7.83 22.17 13.68
CA ILE A 193 7.77 21.99 12.23
C ILE A 193 7.77 23.38 11.60
N ILE A 194 8.91 23.78 11.04
CA ILE A 194 9.11 25.12 10.47
C ILE A 194 8.78 25.20 8.99
N ARG A 195 8.79 24.08 8.29
CA ARG A 195 8.37 23.91 6.89
C ARG A 195 7.73 22.54 6.72
N SER A 196 6.71 22.49 5.89
CA SER A 196 6.02 21.25 5.55
C SER A 196 5.46 21.34 4.14
N GLN A 197 5.77 20.37 3.28
CA GLN A 197 5.30 20.33 1.90
C GLN A 197 5.26 18.89 1.37
N SER A 198 4.32 18.62 0.45
CA SER A 198 4.24 17.32 -0.22
C SER A 198 5.39 17.11 -1.21
N GLY A 199 6.01 15.93 -1.15
CA GLY A 199 6.95 15.38 -2.11
C GLY A 199 6.40 14.14 -2.82
N ASP A 200 5.08 13.90 -2.73
CA ASP A 200 4.31 12.88 -3.48
C ASP A 200 4.87 11.45 -3.38
N PHE A 201 5.59 11.14 -2.29
CA PHE A 201 6.30 9.87 -2.08
C PHE A 201 7.39 9.56 -3.11
N THR A 202 7.80 10.53 -3.94
CA THR A 202 8.79 10.31 -5.00
C THR A 202 10.16 10.88 -4.64
N ARG A 203 11.22 10.21 -5.11
CA ARG A 203 12.61 10.64 -4.92
C ARG A 203 12.88 12.01 -5.53
N THR A 204 12.38 12.25 -6.75
CA THR A 204 12.55 13.52 -7.46
C THR A 204 11.90 14.68 -6.72
N LYS A 205 10.66 14.52 -6.27
CA LYS A 205 9.95 15.57 -5.52
C LYS A 205 10.56 15.80 -4.15
N GLY A 206 11.01 14.73 -3.47
CA GLY A 206 11.74 14.86 -2.21
C GLY A 206 12.97 15.75 -2.34
N LYS A 207 13.75 15.58 -3.44
CA LYS A 207 14.89 16.45 -3.76
C LYS A 207 14.46 17.90 -4.01
N GLU A 208 13.51 18.11 -4.94
CA GLU A 208 13.02 19.46 -5.31
C GLU A 208 12.52 20.26 -4.10
N VAL A 209 11.72 19.63 -3.23
CA VAL A 209 11.16 20.30 -2.05
C VAL A 209 12.24 20.59 -1.02
N MET A 210 13.19 19.68 -0.79
CA MET A 210 14.30 19.92 0.13
C MET A 210 15.22 21.04 -0.36
N GLU A 211 15.50 21.13 -1.66
CA GLU A 211 16.22 22.26 -2.26
C GLU A 211 15.50 23.59 -1.97
N ALA A 212 14.17 23.62 -2.13
CA ALA A 212 13.36 24.80 -1.85
C ALA A 212 13.43 25.17 -0.35
N PHE A 213 13.37 24.20 0.56
CA PHE A 213 13.53 24.45 1.99
C PHE A 213 14.90 25.03 2.33
N LEU A 214 15.98 24.43 1.79
CA LEU A 214 17.35 24.90 2.03
C LEU A 214 17.61 26.33 1.51
N LYS A 215 16.94 26.71 0.42
CA LYS A 215 17.05 28.08 -0.15
C LYS A 215 16.22 29.11 0.61
N ALA A 216 15.02 28.73 1.07
CA ALA A 216 14.06 29.66 1.65
C ALA A 216 14.18 29.81 3.17
N GLU A 217 14.74 28.81 3.88
CA GLU A 217 14.82 28.81 5.33
C GLU A 217 16.16 29.42 5.82
N THR A 218 16.06 30.42 6.65
CA THR A 218 17.23 31.10 7.25
C THR A 218 17.61 30.53 8.62
N ARG A 219 16.68 29.86 9.30
CA ARG A 219 16.95 29.18 10.56
C ARG A 219 17.73 27.90 10.29
N LYS A 220 18.49 27.45 11.29
CA LYS A 220 19.11 26.13 11.23
C LYS A 220 18.02 25.06 11.12
N ILE A 221 18.13 24.17 10.16
CA ILE A 221 17.33 22.95 10.07
C ILE A 221 18.06 21.87 10.86
N ASP A 222 17.43 21.32 11.90
CA ASP A 222 18.01 20.29 12.75
C ASP A 222 17.59 18.88 12.29
N VAL A 223 16.34 18.74 11.85
CA VAL A 223 15.76 17.45 11.46
C VAL A 223 14.99 17.59 10.15
N LEU A 224 15.17 16.62 9.27
CA LEU A 224 14.25 16.28 8.18
C LEU A 224 13.41 15.07 8.60
N TYR A 225 12.09 15.23 8.67
CA TYR A 225 11.13 14.14 8.73
C TYR A 225 10.54 13.91 7.34
N ALA A 226 10.83 12.77 6.74
CA ALA A 226 10.29 12.37 5.45
C ALA A 226 9.29 11.21 5.63
N HIS A 227 8.10 11.35 5.06
CA HIS A 227 7.06 10.33 5.18
C HIS A 227 7.39 9.02 4.47
N ASN A 228 8.43 9.00 3.61
CA ASN A 228 8.99 7.75 3.12
C ASN A 228 10.49 7.87 2.79
N ASP A 229 11.12 6.71 2.59
CA ASP A 229 12.55 6.59 2.30
C ASP A 229 12.94 7.18 0.95
N ASP A 230 12.10 7.03 -0.09
CA ASP A 230 12.42 7.60 -1.41
C ASP A 230 12.54 9.11 -1.37
N MET A 231 11.63 9.82 -0.69
CA MET A 231 11.77 11.27 -0.48
C MET A 231 13.00 11.62 0.35
N ALA A 232 13.33 10.83 1.39
CA ALA A 232 14.52 11.03 2.20
C ALA A 232 15.81 10.89 1.36
N ILE A 233 15.88 9.86 0.50
CA ILE A 233 17.03 9.64 -0.40
C ILE A 233 17.16 10.79 -1.41
N GLY A 234 16.05 11.30 -1.94
CA GLY A 234 16.07 12.51 -2.77
C GLY A 234 16.57 13.74 -2.03
N ALA A 235 16.09 13.94 -0.80
CA ALA A 235 16.50 15.05 0.05
C ALA A 235 17.98 14.98 0.46
N ILE A 236 18.55 13.79 0.65
CA ILE A 236 19.97 13.58 0.90
C ILE A 236 20.81 14.22 -0.21
N GLN A 237 20.43 14.04 -1.48
CA GLN A 237 21.14 14.64 -2.62
C GLN A 237 21.09 16.18 -2.55
N ALA A 238 19.91 16.75 -2.26
CA ALA A 238 19.77 18.21 -2.12
C ALA A 238 20.62 18.79 -0.98
N ILE A 239 20.71 18.07 0.16
CA ILE A 239 21.51 18.45 1.31
C ILE A 239 23.00 18.45 0.96
N GLU A 240 23.48 17.41 0.26
CA GLU A 240 24.87 17.31 -0.20
C GLU A 240 25.21 18.40 -1.23
N GLU A 241 24.34 18.66 -2.21
CA GLU A 241 24.51 19.73 -3.21
C GLU A 241 24.56 21.13 -2.56
N ALA A 242 23.89 21.31 -1.42
CA ALA A 242 23.98 22.53 -0.61
C ALA A 242 25.23 22.60 0.28
N GLY A 243 26.17 21.66 0.14
CA GLY A 243 27.40 21.61 0.91
C GLY A 243 27.24 21.21 2.39
N LYS A 244 26.09 20.63 2.76
CA LYS A 244 25.82 20.15 4.11
C LYS A 244 25.96 18.62 4.18
N ARG A 245 26.14 18.10 5.39
CA ARG A 245 26.31 16.66 5.64
C ARG A 245 24.98 16.06 6.10
N PRO A 246 24.25 15.29 5.25
CA PRO A 246 23.06 14.58 5.67
C PRO A 246 23.42 13.58 6.78
N GLY A 247 22.50 13.35 7.71
CA GLY A 247 22.70 12.50 8.87
C GLY A 247 23.59 13.09 9.98
N ARG A 248 24.19 14.27 9.75
CA ARG A 248 25.08 14.97 10.72
C ARG A 248 24.68 16.41 10.95
N ASP A 249 24.69 17.24 9.90
CA ASP A 249 24.29 18.65 10.00
C ASP A 249 22.75 18.79 10.04
N ILE A 250 22.07 17.87 9.37
CA ILE A 250 20.62 17.68 9.39
C ILE A 250 20.36 16.19 9.65
N LEU A 251 19.75 15.85 10.78
CA LEU A 251 19.34 14.48 11.05
C LEU A 251 18.14 14.10 10.20
N ILE A 252 18.10 12.86 9.72
CA ILE A 252 17.06 12.40 8.79
C ILE A 252 16.33 11.22 9.39
N VAL A 253 15.01 11.35 9.46
CA VAL A 253 14.05 10.31 9.89
C VAL A 253 13.13 10.01 8.73
N SER A 254 12.99 8.74 8.38
CA SER A 254 12.12 8.30 7.29
C SER A 254 11.30 7.07 7.66
N ILE A 255 10.47 6.63 6.75
CA ILE A 255 9.61 5.46 6.91
C ILE A 255 9.71 4.63 5.62
N ASP A 256 9.59 3.35 5.70
CA ASP A 256 9.45 2.22 4.77
C ASP A 256 10.46 1.11 5.07
N ALA A 257 11.68 1.42 5.44
CA ALA A 257 12.79 0.48 5.64
C ALA A 257 13.15 -0.30 4.36
N VAL A 258 13.23 0.38 3.21
CA VAL A 258 13.69 -0.20 1.94
C VAL A 258 15.22 -0.31 1.90
N LYS A 259 15.76 -1.15 1.01
CA LYS A 259 17.23 -1.34 0.86
C LYS A 259 17.99 -0.03 0.66
N GLY A 260 17.46 0.87 -0.17
CA GLY A 260 18.08 2.18 -0.40
C GLY A 260 18.25 3.01 0.88
N ALA A 261 17.32 2.90 1.84
CA ALA A 261 17.46 3.55 3.15
C ALA A 261 18.58 2.91 3.98
N PHE A 262 18.69 1.58 3.98
CA PHE A 262 19.79 0.90 4.68
C PHE A 262 21.15 1.25 4.08
N GLU A 263 21.27 1.37 2.75
CA GLU A 263 22.48 1.86 2.09
C GLU A 263 22.83 3.28 2.53
N ALA A 264 21.84 4.18 2.59
CA ALA A 264 22.03 5.54 3.08
C ALA A 264 22.44 5.58 4.57
N MET A 265 21.85 4.74 5.42
CA MET A 265 22.22 4.60 6.84
C MET A 265 23.66 4.08 6.99
N ILE A 266 24.05 3.06 6.25
CA ILE A 266 25.43 2.52 6.27
C ILE A 266 26.45 3.56 5.82
N ALA A 267 26.07 4.43 4.88
CA ALA A 267 26.89 5.57 4.45
C ALA A 267 26.88 6.73 5.46
N GLY A 268 26.15 6.64 6.57
CA GLY A 268 26.04 7.67 7.60
C GLY A 268 25.20 8.89 7.20
N LYS A 269 24.28 8.76 6.22
CA LYS A 269 23.50 9.85 5.62
C LYS A 269 22.03 9.87 6.04
N LEU A 270 21.51 8.78 6.64
CA LEU A 270 20.16 8.64 7.16
C LEU A 270 20.24 8.04 8.56
N ASN A 271 19.51 8.57 9.52
CA ASN A 271 19.70 8.22 10.93
C ASN A 271 18.79 7.11 11.42
N VAL A 272 17.56 7.05 10.91
CA VAL A 272 16.58 6.03 11.28
C VAL A 272 15.53 5.89 10.19
N THR A 273 15.08 4.67 9.95
CA THR A 273 13.87 4.38 9.19
C THR A 273 12.92 3.52 10.01
N ILE A 274 11.65 3.85 9.96
CA ILE A 274 10.56 3.06 10.56
C ILE A 274 10.05 2.10 9.49
N GLU A 275 9.86 0.84 9.82
CA GLU A 275 9.34 -0.12 8.87
C GLU A 275 7.88 0.19 8.49
N CYS A 276 7.59 0.12 7.20
CA CYS A 276 6.29 -0.09 6.60
C CYS A 276 6.45 -1.30 5.67
N ASN A 277 5.87 -2.45 6.01
CA ASN A 277 6.19 -3.69 5.32
C ASN A 277 5.40 -3.85 4.00
N PRO A 278 6.06 -3.88 2.82
CA PRO A 278 5.38 -4.01 1.53
C PRO A 278 4.95 -5.44 1.18
N LEU A 279 5.39 -6.45 1.94
CA LEU A 279 5.20 -7.86 1.58
C LEU A 279 3.81 -8.38 1.95
N LEU A 280 2.76 -7.70 1.49
CA LEU A 280 1.36 -7.99 1.79
C LEU A 280 0.77 -9.12 0.93
N GLY A 281 1.47 -9.56 -0.13
CA GLY A 281 0.97 -10.55 -1.08
C GLY A 281 0.47 -11.84 -0.45
N PRO A 282 1.23 -12.53 0.41
CA PRO A 282 0.80 -13.78 1.05
C PRO A 282 -0.48 -13.63 1.88
N GLN A 283 -0.58 -12.55 2.66
CA GLN A 283 -1.78 -12.26 3.47
C GLN A 283 -2.99 -11.94 2.60
N LEU A 284 -2.79 -11.17 1.52
CA LEU A 284 -3.87 -10.86 0.57
C LEU A 284 -4.38 -12.14 -0.09
N MET A 285 -3.50 -12.99 -0.62
CA MET A 285 -3.92 -14.23 -1.29
C MET A 285 -4.62 -15.18 -0.33
N THR A 286 -4.16 -15.30 0.92
CA THR A 286 -4.88 -16.04 1.96
C THR A 286 -6.28 -15.48 2.18
N SER A 287 -6.42 -14.16 2.33
CA SER A 287 -7.72 -13.50 2.52
C SER A 287 -8.66 -13.69 1.32
N VAL A 288 -8.12 -13.64 0.10
CA VAL A 288 -8.87 -13.94 -1.13
C VAL A 288 -9.41 -15.37 -1.10
N THR A 289 -8.58 -16.35 -0.76
CA THR A 289 -8.98 -17.77 -0.67
C THR A 289 -10.05 -17.98 0.39
N GLU A 290 -9.94 -17.35 1.57
CA GLU A 290 -10.96 -17.43 2.63
C GLU A 290 -12.32 -16.89 2.16
N ILE A 291 -12.32 -15.72 1.51
CA ILE A 291 -13.55 -15.09 0.99
C ILE A 291 -14.23 -15.97 -0.07
N VAL A 292 -13.46 -16.48 -1.03
CA VAL A 292 -14.02 -17.36 -2.08
C VAL A 292 -14.57 -18.66 -1.50
N ALA A 293 -13.98 -19.17 -0.42
CA ALA A 293 -14.47 -20.32 0.32
C ALA A 293 -15.69 -20.00 1.23
N GLY A 294 -16.19 -18.76 1.21
CA GLY A 294 -17.34 -18.33 2.03
C GLY A 294 -16.99 -18.09 3.51
N ARG A 295 -15.72 -18.02 3.86
CA ARG A 295 -15.28 -17.75 5.24
C ARG A 295 -15.00 -16.26 5.44
N PRO A 296 -15.40 -15.68 6.59
CA PRO A 296 -15.14 -14.27 6.87
C PRO A 296 -13.65 -14.03 7.16
N ILE A 297 -13.16 -12.83 6.80
CA ILE A 297 -11.84 -12.35 7.18
C ILE A 297 -11.95 -11.27 8.25
N PRO A 298 -10.89 -11.03 9.07
CA PRO A 298 -10.85 -9.89 9.98
C PRO A 298 -11.05 -8.57 9.23
N LYS A 299 -11.80 -7.64 9.82
CA LYS A 299 -12.03 -6.31 9.23
C LYS A 299 -10.74 -5.50 9.09
N ARG A 300 -9.76 -5.73 9.99
CA ARG A 300 -8.44 -5.10 9.94
C ARG A 300 -7.35 -6.12 10.29
N ILE A 301 -6.38 -6.25 9.41
CA ILE A 301 -5.16 -7.03 9.59
C ILE A 301 -4.00 -6.02 9.57
N VAL A 302 -3.39 -5.80 10.74
CA VAL A 302 -2.27 -4.86 10.90
C VAL A 302 -0.96 -5.65 10.90
N VAL A 303 0.02 -5.15 10.16
CA VAL A 303 1.36 -5.72 10.10
C VAL A 303 2.20 -5.16 11.26
N GLU A 304 2.94 -6.02 11.96
CA GLU A 304 3.92 -5.58 12.96
C GLU A 304 5.16 -5.01 12.27
N GLU A 305 5.64 -3.88 12.78
CA GLU A 305 6.71 -3.09 12.16
C GLU A 305 7.72 -2.62 13.18
N GLN A 306 8.97 -2.53 12.77
CA GLN A 306 10.12 -2.24 13.60
C GLN A 306 10.66 -0.82 13.35
N VAL A 307 11.60 -0.40 14.22
CA VAL A 307 12.39 0.81 14.05
C VAL A 307 13.83 0.38 13.80
N PHE A 308 14.43 0.87 12.74
CA PHE A 308 15.81 0.55 12.37
C PHE A 308 16.70 1.79 12.48
N PRO A 309 17.44 1.95 13.59
CA PRO A 309 18.42 3.02 13.72
C PRO A 309 19.68 2.70 12.90
N MET A 310 20.38 3.76 12.50
CA MET A 310 21.61 3.71 11.67
C MET A 310 22.67 2.77 12.25
N GLU A 311 22.79 2.70 13.57
CA GLU A 311 23.78 1.92 14.28
C GLU A 311 23.64 0.40 14.02
N THR A 312 22.43 -0.05 13.74
CA THR A 312 22.12 -1.47 13.48
C THR A 312 21.91 -1.79 12.00
N ALA A 313 21.95 -0.78 11.13
CA ALA A 313 21.60 -0.93 9.71
C ALA A 313 22.38 -2.04 9.00
N LYS A 314 23.70 -2.12 9.24
CA LYS A 314 24.57 -3.14 8.62
C LYS A 314 24.15 -4.58 8.99
N GLN A 315 23.62 -4.79 10.20
CA GLN A 315 23.19 -6.11 10.66
C GLN A 315 21.89 -6.55 9.95
N HIS A 316 21.00 -5.60 9.68
CA HIS A 316 19.69 -5.87 9.06
C HIS A 316 19.74 -5.91 7.53
N MET A 317 20.73 -5.27 6.90
CA MET A 317 20.81 -5.16 5.44
C MET A 317 20.73 -6.51 4.71
N GLN A 318 21.39 -7.55 5.24
CA GLN A 318 21.41 -8.87 4.61
C GLN A 318 20.06 -9.59 4.63
N SER A 319 19.20 -9.28 5.60
CA SER A 319 17.88 -9.88 5.75
C SER A 319 16.78 -9.11 5.01
N ARG A 320 17.08 -7.90 4.50
CA ARG A 320 16.08 -7.08 3.79
C ARG A 320 15.72 -7.70 2.44
N LYS A 321 14.43 -7.87 2.21
CA LYS A 321 13.88 -8.46 0.97
C LYS A 321 13.42 -7.40 -0.03
N TYR A 322 13.42 -6.14 0.37
CA TYR A 322 12.95 -5.00 -0.40
C TYR A 322 13.74 -3.74 -0.08
#